data_c125146ca659dd073738483fe238d1ae
#
_entry.id   c125146ca659dd073738483fe238d1ae
#
_cell.length_a   1.000
_cell.length_b   1.000
_cell.length_c   1.000
_cell.angle_alpha   90.00
_cell.angle_beta   90.00
_cell.angle_gamma   90.00
#
_symmetry.space_group_name_H-M   'P 1'
#
loop_
_entity.id
_entity.type
_entity.pdbx_description
1 polymer ?
#
loop_
_entity_poly.entity_id
_entity_poly.type
_entity_poly.pdbx_seq_one_letter_code
_entity_poly.pdbx_strand_id
1 'polypeptide(L)'
;MNALYHAHSGLRYLVLLAAVVAIVVLGYGLASGRRLAATRAVTASFTGLLDLQVLLGLALVLGGMLTDRATGHLIMMVLALVVAHGASIIAGKSTDDRRELTVRLIGVVLSLAIIVGGIMAIGRSVLGSMPASVG
;
A
#
# COMPACT_ATOMS: atom_id res chain seq x y z
N MET A 1 20.54 -3.80 -11.32
CA MET A 1 19.14 -3.66 -11.81
C MET A 1 18.28 -4.87 -11.45
N ASN A 2 18.70 -6.11 -11.74
CA ASN A 2 17.89 -7.32 -11.44
C ASN A 2 17.55 -7.47 -9.96
N ALA A 3 18.50 -7.28 -9.04
CA ALA A 3 18.26 -7.39 -7.61
C ALA A 3 17.22 -6.36 -7.10
N LEU A 4 17.33 -5.10 -7.55
CA LEU A 4 16.39 -4.04 -7.19
C LEU A 4 14.98 -4.33 -7.71
N TYR A 5 14.87 -4.83 -8.93
CA TYR A 5 13.60 -5.25 -9.52
C TYR A 5 12.95 -6.41 -8.74
N HIS A 6 13.74 -7.42 -8.35
CA HIS A 6 13.25 -8.53 -7.54
C HIS A 6 12.83 -8.08 -6.14
N ALA A 7 13.60 -7.16 -5.53
CA ALA A 7 13.26 -6.58 -4.23
C ALA A 7 11.93 -5.81 -4.29
N HIS A 8 11.76 -4.91 -5.27
CA HIS A 8 10.51 -4.18 -5.49
C HIS A 8 9.35 -5.14 -5.77
N SER A 9 9.55 -6.13 -6.62
CA SER A 9 8.51 -7.12 -6.97
C SER A 9 8.13 -8.02 -5.79
N GLY A 10 9.09 -8.39 -4.93
CA GLY A 10 8.87 -9.21 -3.74
C GLY A 10 8.22 -8.43 -2.59
N LEU A 11 8.67 -7.20 -2.34
CA LEU A 11 8.14 -6.34 -1.27
C LEU A 11 6.64 -6.07 -1.42
N ARG A 12 6.13 -6.07 -2.65
CA ARG A 12 4.70 -5.97 -2.96
C ARG A 12 3.84 -6.91 -2.11
N TYR A 13 4.27 -8.15 -1.92
CA TYR A 13 3.52 -9.14 -1.13
C TYR A 13 3.47 -8.78 0.34
N LEU A 14 4.54 -8.18 0.88
CA LEU A 14 4.55 -7.68 2.26
C LEU A 14 3.63 -6.47 2.43
N VAL A 15 3.58 -5.57 1.45
CA VAL A 15 2.63 -4.44 1.46
C VAL A 15 1.18 -4.94 1.47
N LEU A 16 0.86 -5.91 0.59
CA LEU A 16 -0.48 -6.51 0.54
C LEU A 16 -0.84 -7.23 1.84
N LEU A 17 0.09 -8.00 2.40
CA LEU A 17 -0.10 -8.68 3.68
C LEU A 17 -0.33 -7.68 4.82
N ALA A 18 0.47 -6.62 4.89
CA ALA A 18 0.32 -5.58 5.90
C ALA A 18 -1.03 -4.86 5.78
N ALA A 19 -1.52 -4.62 4.55
CA ALA A 19 -2.85 -4.08 4.32
C ALA A 19 -3.94 -4.99 4.87
N VAL A 20 -3.86 -6.30 4.58
CA VAL A 20 -4.84 -7.29 5.07
C VAL A 20 -4.82 -7.35 6.60
N VAL A 21 -3.65 -7.41 7.22
CA VAL A 21 -3.50 -7.41 8.68
C VAL A 21 -4.09 -6.13 9.29
N ALA A 22 -3.80 -4.97 8.70
CA ALA A 22 -4.36 -3.70 9.14
C ALA A 22 -5.90 -3.69 9.04
N ILE A 23 -6.47 -4.15 7.93
CA ILE A 23 -7.93 -4.25 7.74
C ILE A 23 -8.56 -5.15 8.79
N VAL A 24 -7.97 -6.32 9.08
CA VAL A 24 -8.49 -7.26 10.10
C VAL A 24 -8.45 -6.62 11.49
N VAL A 25 -7.33 -6.02 11.89
CA VAL A 25 -7.18 -5.41 13.22
C VAL A 25 -8.12 -4.21 13.38
N LEU A 26 -8.22 -3.34 12.38
CA LEU A 26 -9.09 -2.17 12.41
C LEU A 26 -10.57 -2.56 12.37
N GLY A 27 -10.93 -3.52 11.52
CA GLY A 27 -12.30 -4.06 11.42
C GLY A 27 -12.74 -4.72 12.71
N TYR A 28 -11.89 -5.53 13.34
CA TYR A 28 -12.17 -6.12 14.64
C TYR A 28 -12.34 -5.05 15.74
N GLY A 29 -11.47 -4.02 15.74
CA GLY A 29 -11.58 -2.90 16.65
C GLY A 29 -12.92 -2.18 16.53
N LEU A 30 -13.38 -1.93 15.30
CA LEU A 30 -14.69 -1.32 15.05
C LEU A 30 -15.85 -2.23 15.49
N ALA A 31 -15.78 -3.51 15.18
CA ALA A 31 -16.81 -4.49 15.52
C ALA A 31 -16.94 -4.70 17.04
N SER A 32 -15.81 -4.69 17.76
CA SER A 32 -15.78 -4.87 19.22
C SER A 32 -15.98 -3.55 20.00
N GLY A 33 -16.03 -2.41 19.32
CA GLY A 33 -16.11 -1.08 19.95
C GLY A 33 -14.86 -0.70 20.76
N ARG A 34 -13.71 -1.33 20.47
CA ARG A 34 -12.47 -1.16 21.25
C ARG A 34 -11.29 -0.84 20.35
N ARG A 35 -10.57 0.22 20.68
CA ARG A 35 -9.28 0.50 20.05
C ARG A 35 -8.22 -0.48 20.59
N LEU A 36 -7.65 -1.27 19.69
CA LEU A 36 -6.59 -2.22 20.03
C LEU A 36 -5.23 -1.51 20.16
N ALA A 37 -4.35 -2.01 21.03
CA ALA A 37 -2.99 -1.51 21.17
C ALA A 37 -2.20 -1.57 19.84
N ALA A 38 -2.48 -2.57 19.01
CA ALA A 38 -1.84 -2.76 17.70
C ALA A 38 -2.32 -1.77 16.62
N THR A 39 -3.40 -1.01 16.83
CA THR A 39 -4.03 -0.12 15.82
C THR A 39 -3.00 0.78 15.10
N ARG A 40 -2.17 1.49 15.86
CA ARG A 40 -1.16 2.39 15.28
C ARG A 40 -0.01 1.63 14.63
N ALA A 41 0.42 0.54 15.25
CA ALA A 41 1.52 -0.27 14.73
C ALA A 41 1.20 -0.89 13.37
N VAL A 42 0.01 -1.49 13.20
CA VAL A 42 -0.36 -2.13 11.91
C VAL A 42 -0.52 -1.10 10.79
N THR A 43 -1.08 0.08 11.08
CA THR A 43 -1.18 1.14 10.08
C THR A 43 0.17 1.76 9.74
N ALA A 44 1.04 1.97 10.73
CA ALA A 44 2.41 2.45 10.52
C ALA A 44 3.25 1.43 9.73
N SER A 45 3.10 0.14 9.99
CA SER A 45 3.77 -0.92 9.22
C SER A 45 3.31 -0.92 7.76
N PHE A 46 2.02 -0.79 7.50
CA PHE A 46 1.50 -0.68 6.14
C PHE A 46 2.05 0.54 5.41
N THR A 47 1.97 1.74 6.02
CA THR A 47 2.50 2.97 5.39
C THR A 47 4.01 2.91 5.18
N GLY A 48 4.79 2.43 6.17
CA GLY A 48 6.25 2.32 6.05
C GLY A 48 6.69 1.32 4.97
N LEU A 49 5.99 0.18 4.83
CA LEU A 49 6.24 -0.76 3.73
C LEU A 49 5.86 -0.16 2.37
N LEU A 50 4.78 0.62 2.31
CA LEU A 50 4.38 1.34 1.10
C LEU A 50 5.40 2.42 0.73
N ASP A 51 5.94 3.17 1.71
CA ASP A 51 7.02 4.13 1.50
C ASP A 51 8.24 3.46 0.85
N LEU A 52 8.69 2.35 1.44
CA LEU A 52 9.82 1.59 0.91
C LEU A 52 9.53 1.06 -0.50
N GLN A 53 8.31 0.59 -0.75
CA GLN A 53 7.88 0.10 -2.05
C GLN A 53 7.96 1.20 -3.12
N VAL A 54 7.50 2.41 -2.81
CA VAL A 54 7.54 3.57 -3.72
C VAL A 54 8.98 4.02 -3.95
N LEU A 55 9.82 4.06 -2.90
CA LEU A 55 11.23 4.40 -3.03
C LEU A 55 11.99 3.42 -3.94
N LEU A 56 11.76 2.12 -3.79
CA LEU A 56 12.35 1.12 -4.70
C LEU A 56 11.84 1.27 -6.13
N GLY A 57 10.56 1.58 -6.32
CA GLY A 57 9.98 1.87 -7.63
C GLY A 57 10.59 3.10 -8.28
N LEU A 58 10.79 4.17 -7.51
CA LEU A 58 11.45 5.39 -7.98
C LEU A 58 12.91 5.12 -8.37
N ALA A 59 13.64 4.33 -7.58
CA ALA A 59 15.00 3.93 -7.91
C ALA A 59 15.08 3.14 -9.24
N LEU A 60 14.09 2.30 -9.55
CA LEU A 60 14.00 1.61 -10.84
C LEU A 60 13.77 2.58 -11.99
N VAL A 61 12.91 3.58 -11.80
CA VAL A 61 12.65 4.62 -12.81
C VAL A 61 13.92 5.44 -13.09
N LEU A 62 14.62 5.89 -12.04
CA LEU A 62 15.87 6.62 -12.15
C LEU A 62 16.98 5.77 -12.79
N GLY A 63 16.91 4.44 -12.63
CA GLY A 63 17.79 3.48 -13.27
C GLY A 63 17.45 3.20 -14.75
N GLY A 64 16.52 3.93 -15.37
CA GLY A 64 16.18 3.84 -16.79
C GLY A 64 15.01 2.92 -17.13
N MET A 65 14.25 2.43 -16.13
CA MET A 65 13.06 1.59 -16.38
C MET A 65 11.77 2.39 -16.54
N LEU A 66 11.85 3.60 -17.09
CA LEU A 66 10.68 4.43 -17.34
C LEU A 66 10.00 4.02 -18.66
N THR A 67 8.75 3.60 -18.55
CA THR A 67 7.85 3.34 -19.69
C THR A 67 6.52 4.02 -19.43
N ASP A 68 5.67 4.19 -20.44
CA ASP A 68 4.32 4.78 -20.25
C ASP A 68 3.51 4.03 -19.19
N ARG A 69 3.58 2.69 -19.20
CA ARG A 69 2.93 1.85 -18.17
C ARG A 69 3.53 2.06 -16.79
N ALA A 70 4.85 2.16 -16.69
CA ALA A 70 5.54 2.42 -15.43
C ALA A 70 5.20 3.80 -14.87
N THR A 71 5.03 4.81 -15.74
CA THR A 71 4.61 6.16 -15.35
C THR A 71 3.21 6.14 -14.74
N GLY A 72 2.23 5.49 -15.38
CA GLY A 72 0.88 5.35 -14.84
C GLY A 72 0.87 4.62 -13.49
N HIS A 73 1.65 3.54 -13.37
CA HIS A 73 1.82 2.83 -12.11
C HIS A 73 2.43 3.71 -11.02
N LEU A 74 3.47 4.47 -11.33
CA LEU A 74 4.11 5.39 -10.38
C LEU A 74 3.14 6.44 -9.85
N ILE A 75 2.33 7.04 -10.73
CA ILE A 75 1.31 8.01 -10.33
C ILE A 75 0.32 7.38 -9.35
N MET A 76 -0.17 6.17 -9.65
CA MET A 76 -1.09 5.46 -8.77
C MET A 76 -0.44 5.13 -7.41
N MET A 77 0.84 4.75 -7.39
CA MET A 77 1.55 4.46 -6.13
C MET A 77 1.75 5.71 -5.28
N VAL A 78 2.09 6.85 -5.89
CA VAL A 78 2.19 8.14 -5.19
C VAL A 78 0.82 8.55 -4.63
N LEU A 79 -0.25 8.36 -5.39
CA LEU A 79 -1.61 8.63 -4.92
C LEU A 79 -1.98 7.74 -3.72
N ALA A 80 -1.68 6.44 -3.78
CA ALA A 80 -1.89 5.53 -2.66
C ALA A 80 -1.14 5.97 -1.41
N LEU A 81 0.11 6.44 -1.58
CA LEU A 81 0.95 6.96 -0.51
C LEU A 81 0.33 8.19 0.15
N VAL A 82 -0.13 9.16 -0.66
CA VAL A 82 -0.78 10.39 -0.17
C VAL A 82 -2.05 10.05 0.62
N VAL A 83 -2.85 9.11 0.15
CA VAL A 83 -4.07 8.65 0.84
C VAL A 83 -3.71 7.97 2.17
N ALA A 84 -2.72 7.07 2.20
CA ALA A 84 -2.31 6.36 3.40
C ALA A 84 -1.79 7.32 4.49
N HIS A 85 -0.89 8.23 4.13
CA HIS A 85 -0.36 9.23 5.05
C HIS A 85 -1.42 10.25 5.48
N GLY A 86 -2.23 10.75 4.55
CA GLY A 86 -3.32 11.69 4.85
C GLY A 86 -4.31 11.10 5.85
N ALA A 87 -4.75 9.86 5.64
CA ALA A 87 -5.62 9.16 6.58
C ALA A 87 -4.95 8.97 7.96
N SER A 88 -3.66 8.62 7.99
CA SER A 88 -2.91 8.44 9.23
C SER A 88 -2.81 9.75 10.03
N ILE A 89 -2.57 10.88 9.35
CA ILE A 89 -2.49 12.22 9.97
C ILE A 89 -3.87 12.63 10.51
N ILE A 90 -4.93 12.47 9.73
CA ILE A 90 -6.30 12.82 10.13
C ILE A 90 -6.73 11.96 11.32
N ALA A 91 -6.51 10.66 11.26
CA ALA A 91 -6.82 9.72 12.33
C ALA A 91 -6.06 10.05 13.63
N GLY A 92 -4.78 10.40 13.50
CA GLY A 92 -3.93 10.75 14.64
C GLY A 92 -4.39 12.00 15.42
N LYS A 93 -5.18 12.86 14.80
CA LYS A 93 -5.78 14.05 15.44
C LYS A 93 -7.15 13.76 16.10
N SER A 94 -7.69 12.56 15.93
CA SER A 94 -8.98 12.21 16.48
C SER A 94 -8.88 11.92 17.99
N THR A 95 -9.82 12.45 18.76
CA THR A 95 -10.00 12.14 20.18
C THR A 95 -11.02 11.03 20.41
N ASP A 96 -11.74 10.64 19.35
CA ASP A 96 -12.73 9.56 19.38
C ASP A 96 -12.15 8.29 18.70
N ASP A 97 -12.12 7.20 19.45
CA ASP A 97 -11.55 5.92 19.01
C ASP A 97 -12.27 5.37 17.77
N ARG A 98 -13.59 5.48 17.71
CA ARG A 98 -14.36 4.99 16.57
C ARG A 98 -14.02 5.77 15.30
N ARG A 99 -13.89 7.07 15.41
CA ARG A 99 -13.49 7.94 14.29
C ARG A 99 -12.05 7.63 13.86
N GLU A 100 -11.10 7.47 14.82
CA GLU A 100 -9.73 7.08 14.52
C GLU A 100 -9.69 5.78 13.72
N LEU A 101 -10.36 4.73 14.21
CA LEU A 101 -10.41 3.41 13.55
C LEU A 101 -11.05 3.49 12.15
N THR A 102 -12.15 4.22 12.01
CA THR A 102 -12.86 4.37 10.74
C THR A 102 -11.98 5.07 9.69
N VAL A 103 -11.34 6.19 10.06
CA VAL A 103 -10.47 6.94 9.13
C VAL A 103 -9.26 6.10 8.73
N ARG A 104 -8.63 5.37 9.65
CA ARG A 104 -7.52 4.46 9.34
C ARG A 104 -7.97 3.34 8.41
N LEU A 105 -9.12 2.72 8.67
CA LEU A 105 -9.64 1.63 7.84
C LEU A 105 -9.94 2.12 6.42
N ILE A 106 -10.63 3.25 6.27
CA ILE A 106 -10.91 3.86 4.96
C ILE A 106 -9.60 4.16 4.23
N GLY A 107 -8.60 4.74 4.92
CA GLY A 107 -7.30 5.03 4.34
C GLY A 107 -6.58 3.80 3.82
N VAL A 108 -6.54 2.71 4.60
CA VAL A 108 -5.91 1.44 4.18
C VAL A 108 -6.67 0.81 3.01
N VAL A 109 -7.99 0.72 3.08
CA VAL A 109 -8.82 0.12 2.01
C VAL A 109 -8.72 0.91 0.71
N LEU A 110 -8.81 2.24 0.78
CA LEU A 110 -8.71 3.09 -0.40
C LEU A 110 -7.30 3.02 -1.02
N SER A 111 -6.25 3.09 -0.19
CA SER A 111 -4.87 2.91 -0.68
C SER A 111 -4.67 1.55 -1.33
N LEU A 112 -5.19 0.47 -0.71
CA LEU A 112 -5.12 -0.88 -1.28
C LEU A 112 -5.83 -0.97 -2.62
N ALA A 113 -7.02 -0.36 -2.77
CA ALA A 113 -7.75 -0.34 -4.04
C ALA A 113 -6.93 0.38 -5.14
N ILE A 114 -6.30 1.50 -4.81
CA ILE A 114 -5.41 2.24 -5.72
C ILE A 114 -4.19 1.40 -6.10
N ILE A 115 -3.56 0.70 -5.13
CA ILE A 115 -2.41 -0.18 -5.37
C ILE A 115 -2.79 -1.31 -6.33
N VAL A 116 -3.91 -1.99 -6.07
CA VAL A 116 -4.43 -3.07 -6.93
C VAL A 116 -4.69 -2.55 -8.34
N GLY A 117 -5.37 -1.42 -8.47
CA GLY A 117 -5.60 -0.77 -9.77
C GLY A 117 -4.32 -0.43 -10.51
N GLY A 118 -3.31 0.11 -9.81
CA GLY A 118 -2.00 0.42 -10.37
C GLY A 118 -1.21 -0.81 -10.82
N ILE A 119 -1.31 -1.94 -10.10
CA ILE A 119 -0.70 -3.20 -10.51
C ILE A 119 -1.38 -3.75 -11.77
N MET A 120 -2.70 -3.72 -11.82
CA MET A 120 -3.47 -4.21 -12.97
C MET A 120 -3.25 -3.34 -14.21
N ALA A 121 -3.09 -2.04 -14.05
CA ALA A 121 -2.85 -1.10 -15.15
C ALA A 121 -1.55 -1.39 -15.94
N ILE A 122 -0.55 -2.01 -15.30
CA ILE A 122 0.69 -2.46 -15.97
C ILE A 122 0.59 -3.87 -16.55
N GLY A 123 -0.61 -4.47 -16.57
CA GLY A 123 -0.85 -5.81 -17.11
C GLY A 123 -0.35 -6.95 -16.21
N ARG A 124 -0.14 -6.69 -14.92
CA ARG A 124 0.27 -7.71 -13.95
C ARG A 124 -0.91 -8.21 -13.14
N SER A 125 -0.88 -9.50 -12.77
CA SER A 125 -1.77 -9.99 -11.74
C SER A 125 -1.27 -9.55 -10.36
N VAL A 126 -2.21 -9.30 -9.45
CA VAL A 126 -1.89 -8.83 -8.08
C VAL A 126 -1.06 -9.85 -7.31
N LEU A 127 -1.36 -11.15 -7.48
CA LEU A 127 -0.73 -12.27 -6.77
C LEU A 127 0.13 -13.17 -7.66
N GLY A 128 0.26 -12.88 -8.96
CA GLY A 128 0.97 -13.72 -9.91
C GLY A 128 2.35 -13.18 -10.29
N SER A 129 3.24 -14.08 -10.70
CA SER A 129 4.40 -13.74 -11.53
C SER A 129 3.92 -13.25 -12.90
N MET A 130 4.74 -12.45 -13.60
CA MET A 130 4.44 -12.11 -15.00
C MET A 130 4.15 -13.38 -15.78
N PRO A 131 3.09 -13.42 -16.63
CA PRO A 131 3.07 -14.42 -17.68
C PRO A 131 4.39 -14.30 -18.46
N ALA A 132 5.04 -15.43 -18.68
CA ALA A 132 6.18 -15.48 -19.58
C ALA A 132 5.78 -14.73 -20.85
N SER A 133 6.60 -13.78 -21.27
CA SER A 133 6.35 -13.01 -22.48
C SER A 133 5.95 -13.97 -23.59
N VAL A 134 4.73 -13.86 -24.08
CA VAL A 134 4.39 -14.40 -25.37
C VAL A 134 5.26 -13.60 -26.32
N GLY A 135 6.28 -14.28 -26.82
CA GLY A 135 7.24 -13.73 -27.76
C GLY A 135 6.59 -13.32 -29.08
#